data_891e39a21bb3e4c4bff600ef188d22f6
#
_entry.id   891e39a21bb3e4c4bff600ef188d22f6
#
_cell.length_a   1.000
_cell.length_b   1.000
_cell.length_c   1.000
_cell.angle_alpha   90.00
_cell.angle_beta   90.00
_cell.angle_gamma   90.00
#
_symmetry.space_group_name_H-M   'P 1'
#
loop_
_entity.id
_entity.type
_entity.pdbx_description
1 polymer ?
#
loop_
_entity_poly.entity_id
_entity_poly.type
_entity_poly.pdbx_seq_one_letter_code
_entity_poly.pdbx_strand_id
1 'polypeptide(L)'
;MTKNIFIVAIAVLLSVAFCSLSAQNVSKDYNVGDFSAINLQSVGNIIFAQSAECTCRLGGPSEFVEKTRVTVKNGTLVIDYKEKNVKNVKNLIFYITAPDLSKVKIDGVGNFDAKEKLNLKNIAFELDGVGNCNVKNLHCDELKLDVDGVGNMKMNVEYIKDYKYKELKQYVLAYLLI
;
A
#
# COMPACT_ATOMS: atom_id res chain seq x y z
N MET A 1 36.44 20.37 -49.65
CA MET A 1 36.52 19.56 -48.41
C MET A 1 35.63 20.03 -47.27
N THR A 2 34.67 20.93 -47.49
CA THR A 2 33.86 21.55 -46.40
C THR A 2 32.41 21.03 -46.30
N LYS A 3 31.94 20.24 -47.25
CA LYS A 3 30.54 19.72 -47.25
C LYS A 3 30.29 18.48 -46.35
N ASN A 4 31.37 17.73 -46.02
CA ASN A 4 31.18 16.48 -45.25
C ASN A 4 31.23 16.71 -43.73
N ILE A 5 31.68 17.88 -43.27
CA ILE A 5 31.78 18.21 -41.84
C ILE A 5 30.38 18.57 -41.26
N PHE A 6 29.52 19.17 -42.09
CA PHE A 6 28.18 19.57 -41.66
C PHE A 6 27.23 18.37 -41.46
N ILE A 7 27.40 17.30 -42.22
CA ILE A 7 26.54 16.11 -42.11
C ILE A 7 26.87 15.31 -40.85
N VAL A 8 28.10 15.25 -40.44
CA VAL A 8 28.54 14.56 -39.21
C VAL A 8 28.06 15.29 -37.94
N ALA A 9 28.09 16.64 -37.97
CA ALA A 9 27.62 17.45 -36.83
C ALA A 9 26.10 17.32 -36.56
N ILE A 10 25.28 17.15 -37.62
CA ILE A 10 23.80 16.95 -37.46
C ILE A 10 23.50 15.54 -36.96
N ALA A 11 24.27 14.52 -37.36
CA ALA A 11 24.09 13.15 -36.87
C ALA A 11 24.42 12.99 -35.38
N VAL A 12 25.37 13.72 -34.85
CA VAL A 12 25.76 13.72 -33.42
C VAL A 12 24.72 14.45 -32.57
N LEU A 13 24.07 15.49 -33.10
CA LEU A 13 23.00 16.22 -32.37
C LEU A 13 21.67 15.45 -32.27
N LEU A 14 21.42 14.51 -33.15
CA LEU A 14 20.22 13.66 -33.13
C LEU A 14 20.35 12.45 -32.24
N SER A 15 21.56 12.06 -31.81
CA SER A 15 21.78 10.89 -30.94
C SER A 15 21.61 11.17 -29.44
N VAL A 16 21.44 12.43 -29.02
CA VAL A 16 21.28 12.80 -27.61
C VAL A 16 19.81 12.90 -27.17
N ALA A 17 18.84 12.75 -28.09
CA ALA A 17 17.41 12.95 -27.79
C ALA A 17 16.66 11.67 -27.42
N PHE A 18 17.32 10.51 -27.33
CA PHE A 18 16.72 9.28 -26.79
C PHE A 18 17.23 9.00 -25.37
N CYS A 19 17.18 9.99 -24.51
CA CYS A 19 17.15 9.70 -23.09
C CYS A 19 15.76 9.15 -22.79
N SER A 20 15.63 7.82 -22.82
CA SER A 20 14.43 7.12 -22.37
C SER A 20 14.12 7.68 -20.97
N LEU A 21 13.02 8.41 -20.82
CA LEU A 21 12.43 8.72 -19.53
C LEU A 21 11.93 7.40 -18.91
N SER A 22 12.86 6.57 -18.48
CA SER A 22 12.53 5.47 -17.59
C SER A 22 12.06 6.13 -16.30
N ALA A 23 10.80 5.91 -15.95
CA ALA A 23 10.26 6.39 -14.68
C ALA A 23 11.19 5.88 -13.57
N GLN A 24 11.99 6.79 -12.99
CA GLN A 24 12.96 6.44 -11.96
C GLN A 24 12.20 6.02 -10.71
N ASN A 25 12.36 4.78 -10.30
CA ASN A 25 11.85 4.33 -9.02
C ASN A 25 12.68 4.96 -7.90
N VAL A 26 11.99 5.54 -6.95
CA VAL A 26 12.57 6.17 -5.76
C VAL A 26 11.97 5.57 -4.50
N SER A 27 12.65 5.77 -3.39
CA SER A 27 12.13 5.42 -2.07
C SER A 27 12.11 6.65 -1.19
N LYS A 28 11.03 6.83 -0.44
CA LYS A 28 10.84 7.95 0.48
C LYS A 28 10.40 7.45 1.85
N ASP A 29 11.16 7.82 2.88
CA ASP A 29 10.77 7.62 4.26
C ASP A 29 9.89 8.79 4.74
N TYR A 30 8.82 8.45 5.44
CA TYR A 30 7.94 9.41 6.09
C TYR A 30 8.20 9.39 7.59
N ASN A 31 8.45 10.57 8.16
CA ASN A 31 8.48 10.71 9.61
C ASN A 31 7.04 10.68 10.13
N VAL A 32 6.64 9.55 10.67
CA VAL A 32 5.30 9.30 11.22
C VAL A 32 5.39 9.21 12.75
N GLY A 33 4.36 9.70 13.42
CA GLY A 33 4.19 9.44 14.86
C GLY A 33 3.56 8.06 15.09
N ASP A 34 3.21 7.77 16.33
CA ASP A 34 2.57 6.53 16.72
C ASP A 34 1.19 6.39 16.10
N PHE A 35 0.90 5.20 15.59
CA PHE A 35 -0.39 4.83 15.06
C PHE A 35 -0.68 3.35 15.35
N SER A 36 -1.95 3.00 15.41
CA SER A 36 -2.44 1.63 15.50
C SER A 36 -3.53 1.32 14.46
N ALA A 37 -3.76 2.24 13.53
CA ALA A 37 -4.68 2.02 12.42
C ALA A 37 -4.08 2.53 11.11
N ILE A 38 -4.47 1.91 9.99
CA ILE A 38 -4.06 2.29 8.64
C ILE A 38 -5.31 2.53 7.80
N ASN A 39 -5.34 3.63 7.03
CA ASN A 39 -6.36 3.92 6.04
C ASN A 39 -5.72 4.26 4.69
N LEU A 40 -5.87 3.36 3.71
CA LEU A 40 -5.43 3.54 2.33
C LEU A 40 -6.56 4.16 1.51
N GLN A 41 -6.46 5.46 1.24
CA GLN A 41 -7.40 6.23 0.40
C GLN A 41 -6.85 6.49 -1.02
N SER A 42 -5.69 5.94 -1.33
CA SER A 42 -4.99 6.09 -2.59
C SER A 42 -4.85 4.75 -3.32
N VAL A 43 -4.00 4.71 -4.33
CA VAL A 43 -3.62 3.47 -5.03
C VAL A 43 -2.25 3.01 -4.56
N GLY A 44 -2.12 1.74 -4.16
CA GLY A 44 -0.83 1.16 -3.78
C GLY A 44 -0.98 -0.08 -2.90
N ASN A 45 0.08 -0.86 -2.79
CA ASN A 45 0.11 -2.06 -1.98
C ASN A 45 0.80 -1.77 -0.64
N ILE A 46 0.27 -2.31 0.44
CA ILE A 46 0.85 -2.23 1.78
C ILE A 46 1.50 -3.57 2.09
N ILE A 47 2.77 -3.53 2.48
CA ILE A 47 3.48 -4.64 3.11
C ILE A 47 3.68 -4.26 4.56
N PHE A 48 3.01 -4.99 5.46
CA PHE A 48 3.03 -4.73 6.89
C PHE A 48 3.87 -5.77 7.64
N ALA A 49 4.64 -5.32 8.61
CA ALA A 49 5.30 -6.17 9.59
C ALA A 49 5.13 -5.59 11.00
N GLN A 50 4.85 -6.44 11.99
CA GLN A 50 4.80 -6.02 13.38
C GLN A 50 6.22 -5.77 13.91
N SER A 51 6.48 -4.61 14.48
CA SER A 51 7.80 -4.21 14.99
C SER A 51 7.65 -3.22 16.13
N ALA A 52 8.69 -3.02 16.92
CA ALA A 52 8.67 -2.11 18.07
C ALA A 52 8.44 -0.63 17.68
N GLU A 53 8.72 -0.24 16.44
CA GLU A 53 8.64 1.14 15.98
C GLU A 53 7.61 1.32 14.86
N CYS A 54 6.95 2.48 14.88
CA CYS A 54 6.09 2.93 13.79
C CYS A 54 6.94 3.53 12.67
N THR A 55 6.93 2.91 11.50
CA THR A 55 7.62 3.42 10.30
C THR A 55 6.73 3.38 9.07
N CYS A 56 7.02 4.24 8.09
CA CYS A 56 6.39 4.19 6.78
C CYS A 56 7.40 4.60 5.71
N ARG A 57 7.70 3.67 4.81
CA ARG A 57 8.52 3.90 3.61
C ARG A 57 7.69 3.64 2.36
N LEU A 58 7.70 4.56 1.42
CA LEU A 58 7.05 4.43 0.13
C LEU A 58 8.08 4.22 -0.97
N GLY A 59 7.92 3.16 -1.76
CA GLY A 59 8.68 2.89 -2.98
C GLY A 59 7.80 2.98 -4.22
N GLY A 60 8.36 3.46 -5.32
CA GLY A 60 7.69 3.52 -6.60
C GLY A 60 8.20 4.60 -7.55
N PRO A 61 7.51 4.84 -8.68
CA PRO A 61 7.87 5.91 -9.61
C PRO A 61 7.84 7.29 -8.93
N SER A 62 8.90 8.10 -9.15
CA SER A 62 9.07 9.41 -8.49
C SER A 62 7.86 10.32 -8.63
N GLU A 63 7.25 10.33 -9.81
CA GLU A 63 6.04 11.11 -10.10
C GLU A 63 4.91 10.85 -9.10
N PHE A 64 4.67 9.58 -8.74
CA PHE A 64 3.58 9.22 -7.83
C PHE A 64 4.01 9.32 -6.36
N VAL A 65 5.28 9.03 -6.06
CA VAL A 65 5.84 9.19 -4.70
C VAL A 65 5.73 10.64 -4.24
N GLU A 66 6.03 11.60 -5.13
CA GLU A 66 5.94 13.04 -4.82
C GLU A 66 4.51 13.52 -4.61
N LYS A 67 3.54 12.96 -5.33
CA LYS A 67 2.11 13.29 -5.20
C LYS A 67 1.43 12.63 -4.00
N THR A 68 2.07 11.61 -3.42
CA THR A 68 1.52 10.90 -2.25
C THR A 68 1.72 11.70 -0.97
N ARG A 69 0.70 11.69 -0.13
CA ARG A 69 0.71 12.24 1.22
C ARG A 69 0.48 11.12 2.22
N VAL A 70 1.31 11.10 3.25
CA VAL A 70 1.19 10.19 4.40
C VAL A 70 1.13 11.04 5.66
N THR A 71 0.10 10.87 6.47
CA THR A 71 -0.11 11.63 7.71
C THR A 71 -0.72 10.74 8.77
N VAL A 72 -0.40 11.00 10.05
CA VAL A 72 -1.09 10.37 11.17
C VAL A 72 -2.15 11.33 11.71
N LYS A 73 -3.39 10.85 11.80
CA LYS A 73 -4.53 11.59 12.36
C LYS A 73 -5.28 10.71 13.36
N ASN A 74 -5.36 11.14 14.58
CA ASN A 74 -6.05 10.41 15.66
C ASN A 74 -5.62 8.92 15.73
N GLY A 75 -4.30 8.66 15.70
CA GLY A 75 -3.75 7.30 15.74
C GLY A 75 -3.95 6.47 14.47
N THR A 76 -4.40 7.09 13.37
CA THR A 76 -4.57 6.45 12.07
C THR A 76 -3.55 6.99 11.08
N LEU A 77 -2.76 6.11 10.49
CA LEU A 77 -1.90 6.40 9.33
C LEU A 77 -2.78 6.51 8.09
N VAL A 78 -2.99 7.73 7.60
CA VAL A 78 -3.78 8.01 6.39
C VAL A 78 -2.86 8.20 5.20
N ILE A 79 -3.11 7.44 4.14
CA ILE A 79 -2.35 7.45 2.90
C ILE A 79 -3.28 7.93 1.79
N ASP A 80 -3.05 9.15 1.30
CA ASP A 80 -3.85 9.78 0.26
C ASP A 80 -2.97 10.55 -0.74
N TYR A 81 -3.57 11.37 -1.60
CA TYR A 81 -2.84 12.24 -2.52
C TYR A 81 -2.89 13.70 -2.08
N LYS A 82 -1.84 14.45 -2.38
CA LYS A 82 -1.78 15.90 -2.17
C LYS A 82 -2.74 16.66 -3.07
N GLU A 83 -3.03 16.10 -4.23
CA GLU A 83 -3.82 16.70 -5.29
C GLU A 83 -5.05 15.87 -5.61
N LYS A 84 -6.11 16.51 -6.09
CA LYS A 84 -7.28 15.81 -6.61
C LYS A 84 -6.97 15.27 -8.02
N ASN A 85 -7.60 14.14 -8.39
CA ASN A 85 -7.53 13.58 -9.74
C ASN A 85 -6.14 13.04 -10.18
N VAL A 86 -5.36 12.49 -9.29
CA VAL A 86 -4.16 11.72 -9.67
C VAL A 86 -4.61 10.47 -10.41
N LYS A 87 -4.21 10.34 -11.69
CA LYS A 87 -4.64 9.26 -12.59
C LYS A 87 -3.46 8.33 -12.93
N ASN A 88 -3.79 7.13 -13.39
CA ASN A 88 -2.84 6.13 -13.89
C ASN A 88 -1.76 5.73 -12.89
N VAL A 89 -2.06 5.84 -11.61
CA VAL A 89 -1.13 5.46 -10.54
C VAL A 89 -0.89 3.96 -10.57
N LYS A 90 0.36 3.57 -10.47
CA LYS A 90 0.79 2.17 -10.48
C LYS A 90 2.11 1.99 -9.71
N ASN A 91 2.34 0.77 -9.27
CA ASN A 91 3.62 0.31 -8.69
C ASN A 91 4.04 1.10 -7.43
N LEU A 92 3.10 1.57 -6.62
CA LEU A 92 3.38 2.11 -5.30
C LEU A 92 3.33 0.99 -4.25
N ILE A 93 4.38 0.92 -3.43
CA ILE A 93 4.49 -0.05 -2.33
C ILE A 93 4.83 0.70 -1.05
N PHE A 94 3.96 0.55 -0.05
CA PHE A 94 4.14 1.08 1.29
C PHE A 94 4.66 -0.01 2.22
N TYR A 95 5.88 0.14 2.71
CA TYR A 95 6.45 -0.71 3.76
C TYR A 95 6.15 -0.05 5.10
N ILE A 96 5.33 -0.69 5.90
CA ILE A 96 4.80 -0.13 7.13
C ILE A 96 5.10 -1.06 8.29
N THR A 97 5.58 -0.50 9.40
CA THR A 97 5.70 -1.22 10.66
C THR A 97 4.99 -0.49 11.79
N ALA A 98 4.49 -1.25 12.76
CA ALA A 98 3.95 -0.72 14.01
C ALA A 98 3.99 -1.81 15.10
N PRO A 99 4.04 -1.46 16.39
CA PRO A 99 4.02 -2.43 17.48
C PRO A 99 2.65 -3.09 17.66
N ASP A 100 1.59 -2.39 17.30
CA ASP A 100 0.22 -2.89 17.36
C ASP A 100 -0.58 -2.40 16.16
N LEU A 101 -1.62 -3.15 15.79
CA LEU A 101 -2.51 -2.80 14.70
C LEU A 101 -3.94 -3.19 15.06
N SER A 102 -4.80 -2.20 15.22
CA SER A 102 -6.21 -2.39 15.61
C SER A 102 -7.18 -2.29 14.42
N LYS A 103 -6.74 -1.65 13.31
CA LYS A 103 -7.59 -1.49 12.13
C LYS A 103 -6.77 -1.32 10.86
N VAL A 104 -7.22 -1.99 9.80
CA VAL A 104 -6.79 -1.75 8.42
C VAL A 104 -8.02 -1.43 7.58
N LYS A 105 -8.03 -0.26 6.94
CA LYS A 105 -9.08 0.14 6.02
C LYS A 105 -8.52 0.38 4.62
N ILE A 106 -9.15 -0.19 3.61
CA ILE A 106 -8.85 0.05 2.19
C ILE A 106 -10.07 0.72 1.55
N ASP A 107 -10.03 2.05 1.45
CA ASP A 107 -11.01 2.87 0.72
C ASP A 107 -10.60 3.08 -0.75
N GLY A 108 -9.32 2.90 -1.05
CA GLY A 108 -8.71 3.07 -2.36
C GLY A 108 -8.60 1.79 -3.17
N VAL A 109 -7.49 1.67 -3.90
CA VAL A 109 -7.18 0.47 -4.71
C VAL A 109 -5.82 -0.08 -4.30
N GLY A 110 -5.77 -1.33 -3.82
CA GLY A 110 -4.52 -1.95 -3.43
C GLY A 110 -4.68 -3.14 -2.50
N ASN A 111 -3.55 -3.75 -2.18
CA ASN A 111 -3.54 -4.92 -1.32
C ASN A 111 -2.88 -4.61 0.01
N PHE A 112 -3.29 -5.34 1.04
CA PHE A 112 -2.61 -5.42 2.32
C PHE A 112 -2.03 -6.81 2.49
N ASP A 113 -0.73 -6.91 2.69
CA ASP A 113 -0.01 -8.17 2.87
C ASP A 113 0.78 -8.14 4.18
N ALA A 114 0.52 -9.11 5.07
CA ALA A 114 1.33 -9.42 6.24
C ALA A 114 1.86 -10.85 6.10
N LYS A 115 3.16 -10.96 5.81
CA LYS A 115 3.81 -12.26 5.54
C LYS A 115 4.31 -12.95 6.80
N GLU A 116 4.55 -12.18 7.85
CA GLU A 116 5.02 -12.66 9.14
C GLU A 116 3.86 -12.82 10.11
N LYS A 117 4.11 -13.46 11.24
CA LYS A 117 3.12 -13.65 12.30
C LYS A 117 2.75 -12.29 12.90
N LEU A 118 1.44 -12.06 13.03
CA LEU A 118 0.86 -10.94 13.76
C LEU A 118 0.30 -11.44 15.09
N ASN A 119 0.71 -10.80 16.19
CA ASN A 119 0.17 -11.02 17.53
C ASN A 119 -0.53 -9.74 17.97
N LEU A 120 -1.83 -9.70 17.81
CA LEU A 120 -2.65 -8.51 18.03
C LEU A 120 -3.71 -8.81 19.09
N LYS A 121 -4.20 -7.79 19.78
CA LYS A 121 -5.33 -7.96 20.69
C LYS A 121 -6.63 -7.96 19.92
N ASN A 122 -6.94 -6.87 19.25
CA ASN A 122 -8.15 -6.71 18.45
C ASN A 122 -7.77 -6.16 17.10
N ILE A 123 -8.31 -6.72 16.03
CA ILE A 123 -8.05 -6.24 14.66
C ILE A 123 -9.33 -6.21 13.84
N ALA A 124 -9.55 -5.10 13.15
CA ALA A 124 -10.60 -4.93 12.15
C ALA A 124 -9.99 -4.73 10.76
N PHE A 125 -10.47 -5.49 9.79
CA PHE A 125 -10.18 -5.28 8.37
C PHE A 125 -11.44 -4.80 7.66
N GLU A 126 -11.36 -3.63 7.04
CA GLU A 126 -12.44 -3.02 6.27
C GLU A 126 -11.99 -2.83 4.82
N LEU A 127 -12.74 -3.37 3.88
CA LEU A 127 -12.52 -3.22 2.44
C LEU A 127 -13.73 -2.54 1.82
N ASP A 128 -13.65 -1.23 1.60
CA ASP A 128 -14.68 -0.44 0.91
C ASP A 128 -14.27 -0.16 -0.56
N GLY A 129 -13.00 -0.27 -0.85
CA GLY A 129 -12.39 -0.08 -2.18
C GLY A 129 -12.24 -1.36 -2.98
N VAL A 130 -11.14 -1.46 -3.71
CA VAL A 130 -10.78 -2.62 -4.54
C VAL A 130 -9.44 -3.18 -4.12
N GLY A 131 -9.38 -4.47 -3.74
CA GLY A 131 -8.10 -5.07 -3.36
C GLY A 131 -8.23 -6.35 -2.56
N ASN A 132 -7.11 -6.82 -2.05
CA ASN A 132 -7.06 -8.04 -1.26
C ASN A 132 -6.34 -7.78 0.07
N CYS A 133 -6.78 -8.47 1.11
CA CYS A 133 -6.06 -8.55 2.39
C CYS A 133 -5.55 -9.97 2.58
N ASN A 134 -4.23 -10.12 2.71
CA ASN A 134 -3.57 -11.40 2.97
C ASN A 134 -2.82 -11.33 4.29
N VAL A 135 -3.21 -12.13 5.26
CA VAL A 135 -2.50 -12.29 6.53
C VAL A 135 -2.09 -13.74 6.68
N LYS A 136 -0.79 -13.99 6.64
CA LYS A 136 -0.27 -15.36 6.60
C LYS A 136 -0.47 -16.09 7.92
N ASN A 137 -0.24 -15.45 9.05
CA ASN A 137 -0.42 -16.01 10.38
C ASN A 137 -0.95 -14.94 11.33
N LEU A 138 -2.16 -15.13 11.84
CA LEU A 138 -2.82 -14.19 12.76
C LEU A 138 -3.11 -14.88 14.11
N HIS A 139 -2.69 -14.24 15.17
CA HIS A 139 -3.07 -14.55 16.54
C HIS A 139 -3.73 -13.31 17.13
N CYS A 140 -5.01 -13.38 17.50
CA CYS A 140 -5.72 -12.24 18.07
C CYS A 140 -6.86 -12.69 19.00
N ASP A 141 -7.29 -11.80 19.88
CA ASP A 141 -8.45 -12.04 20.74
C ASP A 141 -9.75 -11.77 19.96
N GLU A 142 -9.82 -10.68 19.20
CA GLU A 142 -11.01 -10.32 18.42
C GLU A 142 -10.63 -9.99 16.97
N LEU A 143 -11.35 -10.61 16.02
CA LEU A 143 -11.25 -10.32 14.59
C LEU A 143 -12.58 -9.81 14.05
N LYS A 144 -12.58 -8.62 13.45
CA LYS A 144 -13.72 -8.07 12.71
C LYS A 144 -13.39 -7.96 11.23
N LEU A 145 -14.26 -8.48 10.38
CA LEU A 145 -14.20 -8.34 8.93
C LEU A 145 -15.41 -7.56 8.42
N ASP A 146 -15.19 -6.53 7.62
CA ASP A 146 -16.23 -5.73 6.96
C ASP A 146 -15.85 -5.52 5.50
N VAL A 147 -16.67 -5.99 4.56
CA VAL A 147 -16.36 -5.95 3.13
C VAL A 147 -17.56 -5.44 2.36
N ASP A 148 -17.48 -4.18 1.96
CA ASP A 148 -18.43 -3.51 1.07
C ASP A 148 -17.87 -3.28 -0.34
N GLY A 149 -16.56 -3.48 -0.51
CA GLY A 149 -15.80 -3.32 -1.76
C GLY A 149 -15.72 -4.59 -2.62
N VAL A 150 -14.69 -4.63 -3.46
CA VAL A 150 -14.41 -5.75 -4.37
C VAL A 150 -13.03 -6.33 -4.06
N GLY A 151 -12.98 -7.64 -3.75
CA GLY A 151 -11.71 -8.32 -3.49
C GLY A 151 -11.85 -9.51 -2.56
N ASN A 152 -10.69 -9.98 -2.07
CA ASN A 152 -10.63 -11.17 -1.22
C ASN A 152 -9.91 -10.85 0.09
N MET A 153 -10.37 -11.48 1.17
CA MET A 153 -9.63 -11.53 2.43
C MET A 153 -9.19 -12.97 2.68
N LYS A 154 -7.88 -13.18 2.73
CA LYS A 154 -7.27 -14.48 3.04
C LYS A 154 -6.47 -14.35 4.32
N MET A 155 -6.92 -15.06 5.36
CA MET A 155 -6.29 -15.01 6.67
C MET A 155 -6.11 -16.43 7.20
N ASN A 156 -4.87 -16.76 7.57
CA ASN A 156 -4.60 -17.96 8.34
C ASN A 156 -4.61 -17.56 9.81
N VAL A 157 -5.69 -17.91 10.51
CA VAL A 157 -5.87 -17.58 11.93
C VAL A 157 -5.41 -18.75 12.76
N GLU A 158 -4.30 -18.59 13.48
CA GLU A 158 -3.78 -19.63 14.39
C GLU A 158 -4.52 -19.65 15.73
N TYR A 159 -5.02 -18.50 16.18
CA TYR A 159 -5.82 -18.37 17.41
C TYR A 159 -6.76 -17.19 17.31
N ILE A 160 -7.99 -17.39 17.74
CA ILE A 160 -9.03 -16.35 17.87
C ILE A 160 -9.93 -16.68 19.05
N LYS A 161 -10.24 -15.69 19.88
CA LYS A 161 -11.18 -15.82 20.99
C LYS A 161 -12.60 -15.44 20.60
N ASP A 162 -12.76 -14.38 19.83
CA ASP A 162 -14.07 -13.89 19.35
C ASP A 162 -13.97 -13.44 17.89
N TYR A 163 -14.99 -13.79 17.09
CA TYR A 163 -15.04 -13.47 15.67
C TYR A 163 -16.34 -12.78 15.30
N LYS A 164 -16.24 -11.62 14.65
CA LYS A 164 -17.38 -10.85 14.16
C LYS A 164 -17.21 -10.56 12.67
N TYR A 165 -18.25 -10.88 11.89
CA TYR A 165 -18.29 -10.48 10.49
C TYR A 165 -19.60 -9.74 10.19
N LYS A 166 -19.53 -8.77 9.31
CA LYS A 166 -20.70 -8.16 8.68
C LYS A 166 -20.97 -8.91 7.38
N GLU A 167 -22.22 -8.99 6.97
CA GLU A 167 -22.66 -9.72 5.79
C GLU A 167 -21.76 -9.48 4.58
N LEU A 168 -21.13 -10.56 4.08
CA LEU A 168 -20.22 -10.49 2.95
C LEU A 168 -21.04 -10.44 1.66
N LYS A 169 -20.89 -9.40 0.85
CA LYS A 169 -21.51 -9.33 -0.48
C LYS A 169 -20.89 -10.37 -1.42
N GLN A 170 -21.65 -10.81 -2.40
CA GLN A 170 -21.53 -12.00 -3.26
C GLN A 170 -20.17 -12.26 -3.96
N TYR A 171 -19.16 -11.39 -3.82
CA TYR A 171 -17.86 -11.50 -4.50
C TYR A 171 -16.65 -11.55 -3.56
N VAL A 172 -16.89 -11.83 -2.28
CA VAL A 172 -15.82 -11.88 -1.30
C VAL A 172 -15.67 -13.29 -0.78
N LEU A 173 -14.49 -13.85 -1.02
CA LEU A 173 -14.11 -15.15 -0.48
C LEU A 173 -13.18 -14.88 0.73
N ALA A 174 -13.71 -14.96 1.94
CA ALA A 174 -12.90 -14.99 3.15
C ALA A 174 -12.49 -16.44 3.45
N TYR A 175 -11.24 -16.77 3.32
CA TYR A 175 -10.70 -18.07 3.76
C TYR A 175 -10.19 -17.92 5.19
N LEU A 176 -10.96 -18.40 6.14
CA LEU A 176 -10.50 -18.62 7.51
C LEU A 176 -9.98 -20.06 7.56
N LEU A 177 -8.66 -20.23 7.62
CA LEU A 177 -8.05 -21.52 7.89
C LEU A 177 -7.81 -21.57 9.40
N ILE A 178 -8.68 -22.22 10.12
CA ILE A 178 -8.56 -22.52 11.55
C ILE A 178 -7.83 -23.85 11.71
#